data_0b27e98535cdf5c48e35a02bde3d89eb
#
_entry.id   0b27e98535cdf5c48e35a02bde3d89eb
#
_cell.length_a   1.000
_cell.length_b   1.000
_cell.length_c   1.000
_cell.angle_alpha   90.00
_cell.angle_beta   90.00
_cell.angle_gamma   90.00
#
_symmetry.space_group_name_H-M   'P 1'
#
loop_
_entity.id
_entity.type
_entity.pdbx_description
1 polymer ?
#
loop_
_entity_poly.entity_id
_entity_poly.type
_entity_poly.pdbx_seq_one_letter_code
_entity_poly.pdbx_strand_id
1 'polypeptide(L)'
;MQRNYFSILFFIKKTKLLKNGEAPICLRITVNGKRAEVQIKRSIEVGKWNAKKECANGKERKYQELNHYLETVRTKVLQIHRQLEQDNKPITADILKRRYYGEGESPKMLLEVFNDHNKKCRDLLGKDFVLGTVLRYERTVRYLSEYMKQAYRM
;
A
#
# COMPACT_ATOMS: atom_id res chain seq x y z
N MET A 1 -15.23 26.52 5.24
CA MET A 1 -14.78 25.20 4.78
C MET A 1 -13.44 25.39 4.07
N GLN A 2 -12.34 24.96 4.67
CA GLN A 2 -11.05 24.92 3.95
C GLN A 2 -11.17 23.86 2.86
N ARG A 3 -11.10 24.29 1.58
CA ARG A 3 -10.97 23.35 0.46
C ARG A 3 -9.64 22.65 0.59
N ASN A 4 -9.65 21.40 0.98
CA ASN A 4 -8.45 20.55 0.98
C ASN A 4 -7.98 20.39 -0.47
N TYR A 5 -6.90 21.10 -0.81
CA TYR A 5 -6.26 20.94 -2.11
C TYR A 5 -5.50 19.63 -2.15
N PHE A 6 -5.91 18.72 -3.01
CA PHE A 6 -5.26 17.44 -3.26
C PHE A 6 -4.94 17.29 -4.74
N SER A 7 -3.70 16.93 -5.05
CA SER A 7 -3.28 16.62 -6.42
C SER A 7 -2.26 15.51 -6.48
N ILE A 8 -2.26 14.81 -7.61
CA ILE A 8 -1.35 13.71 -7.95
C ILE A 8 -0.69 14.08 -9.28
N LEU A 9 0.64 13.95 -9.34
CA LEU A 9 1.43 14.22 -10.52
C LEU A 9 2.47 13.13 -10.74
N PHE A 10 2.54 12.56 -11.95
CA PHE A 10 3.66 11.70 -12.35
C PHE A 10 4.75 12.53 -13.05
N PHE A 11 6.00 12.24 -12.72
CA PHE A 11 7.15 12.88 -13.33
C PHE A 11 8.36 11.94 -13.38
N ILE A 12 9.33 12.24 -14.23
CA ILE A 12 10.58 11.49 -14.32
C ILE A 12 11.73 12.27 -13.71
N LYS A 13 12.65 11.57 -13.02
CA LYS A 13 13.87 12.17 -12.45
C LYS A 13 15.00 12.12 -13.48
N LYS A 14 15.09 13.13 -14.34
CA LYS A 14 16.12 13.24 -15.39
C LYS A 14 17.55 13.34 -14.84
N THR A 15 17.71 13.78 -13.59
CA THR A 15 19.02 13.94 -12.94
C THR A 15 19.55 12.64 -12.32
N LYS A 16 18.74 11.57 -12.29
CA LYS A 16 19.09 10.26 -11.70
C LYS A 16 18.77 9.15 -12.70
N LEU A 17 19.49 9.12 -13.82
CA LEU A 17 19.34 8.06 -14.80
C LEU A 17 19.84 6.72 -14.23
N LEU A 18 19.17 5.66 -14.62
CA LEU A 18 19.55 4.28 -14.33
C LEU A 18 20.72 3.86 -15.24
N LYS A 19 21.36 2.75 -14.95
CA LYS A 19 22.46 2.20 -15.74
C LYS A 19 22.12 1.95 -17.23
N ASN A 20 20.84 1.72 -17.52
CA ASN A 20 20.29 1.54 -18.87
C ASN A 20 19.92 2.86 -19.57
N GLY A 21 20.23 4.03 -18.97
CA GLY A 21 19.91 5.34 -19.52
C GLY A 21 18.46 5.81 -19.34
N GLU A 22 17.61 5.00 -18.71
CA GLU A 22 16.22 5.39 -18.43
C GLU A 22 16.10 6.27 -17.19
N ALA A 23 15.11 7.14 -17.16
CA ALA A 23 14.77 7.93 -15.98
C ALA A 23 13.72 7.23 -15.12
N PRO A 24 13.93 7.13 -13.80
CA PRO A 24 12.92 6.58 -12.90
C PRO A 24 11.69 7.48 -12.85
N ILE A 25 10.51 6.85 -12.85
CA ILE A 25 9.22 7.53 -12.72
C ILE A 25 8.85 7.63 -11.24
N CYS A 26 8.43 8.82 -10.83
CA CYS A 26 7.98 9.11 -9.49
C CYS A 26 6.58 9.69 -9.51
N LEU A 27 5.84 9.43 -8.46
CA LEU A 27 4.57 10.05 -8.16
C LEU A 27 4.77 11.14 -7.09
N ARG A 28 4.24 12.33 -7.33
CA ARG A 28 4.16 13.41 -6.33
C ARG A 28 2.73 13.53 -5.86
N ILE A 29 2.55 13.45 -4.56
CA ILE A 29 1.28 13.69 -3.86
C ILE A 29 1.38 15.05 -3.21
N THR A 30 0.44 15.93 -3.46
CA THR A 30 0.37 17.26 -2.84
C THR A 30 -0.94 17.40 -2.07
N VAL A 31 -0.85 17.76 -0.80
CA VAL A 31 -2.00 18.06 0.06
C VAL A 31 -1.74 19.38 0.78
N ASN A 32 -2.61 20.36 0.56
CA ASN A 32 -2.51 21.69 1.20
C ASN A 32 -1.10 22.30 1.09
N GLY A 33 -0.49 22.21 -0.09
CA GLY A 33 0.86 22.73 -0.39
C GLY A 33 2.02 21.86 0.08
N LYS A 34 1.83 20.89 0.97
CA LYS A 34 2.85 19.93 1.38
C LYS A 34 2.96 18.79 0.36
N ARG A 35 4.19 18.36 0.08
CA ARG A 35 4.49 17.38 -0.98
C ARG A 35 5.16 16.14 -0.41
N ALA A 36 4.77 14.96 -0.90
CA ALA A 36 5.47 13.70 -0.67
C ALA A 36 5.74 13.02 -2.02
N GLU A 37 6.89 12.39 -2.17
CA GLU A 37 7.26 11.66 -3.38
C GLU A 37 7.27 10.16 -3.11
N VAL A 38 6.73 9.41 -4.06
CA VAL A 38 6.62 7.96 -4.07
C VAL A 38 7.37 7.43 -5.29
N GLN A 39 8.28 6.49 -5.07
CA GLN A 39 8.92 5.77 -6.17
C GLN A 39 8.03 4.61 -6.59
N ILE A 40 7.64 4.59 -7.86
CA ILE A 40 6.73 3.56 -8.38
C ILE A 40 7.46 2.36 -8.99
N LYS A 41 8.81 2.31 -8.86
CA LYS A 41 9.69 1.24 -9.36
C LYS A 41 9.48 0.94 -10.86
N ARG A 42 9.28 1.98 -11.65
CA ARG A 42 9.21 1.96 -13.12
C ARG A 42 10.12 3.05 -13.66
N SER A 43 10.61 2.86 -14.87
CA SER A 43 11.48 3.79 -15.58
C SER A 43 11.07 3.88 -17.04
N ILE A 44 11.53 4.92 -17.71
CA ILE A 44 11.25 5.18 -19.11
C ILE A 44 12.39 5.97 -19.74
N GLU A 45 12.60 5.80 -21.04
CA GLU A 45 13.46 6.63 -21.85
C GLU A 45 12.99 8.09 -21.79
N VAL A 46 13.91 9.04 -21.54
CA VAL A 46 13.58 10.46 -21.34
C VAL A 46 12.78 11.03 -22.53
N GLY A 47 13.14 10.67 -23.77
CA GLY A 47 12.48 11.12 -24.99
C GLY A 47 11.07 10.53 -25.21
N LYS A 48 10.72 9.50 -24.48
CA LYS A 48 9.41 8.82 -24.55
C LYS A 48 8.43 9.27 -23.46
N TRP A 49 8.81 10.21 -22.60
CA TRP A 49 7.96 10.75 -21.55
C TRP A 49 7.23 12.03 -22.00
N ASN A 50 5.92 12.03 -21.88
CA ASN A 50 5.11 13.23 -22.10
C ASN A 50 4.79 13.89 -20.74
N ALA A 51 5.50 14.97 -20.43
CA ALA A 51 5.33 15.66 -19.14
C ALA A 51 3.96 16.37 -19.00
N LYS A 52 3.33 16.79 -20.11
CA LYS A 52 2.01 17.45 -20.06
C LYS A 52 0.89 16.46 -19.79
N LYS A 53 0.98 15.26 -20.37
CA LYS A 53 0.00 14.20 -20.19
C LYS A 53 0.37 13.23 -19.05
N GLU A 54 1.55 13.36 -18.45
CA GLU A 54 2.05 12.51 -17.38
C GLU A 54 2.06 11.01 -17.75
N CYS A 55 2.40 10.69 -18.99
CA CYS A 55 2.34 9.35 -19.53
C CYS A 55 3.49 9.05 -20.51
N ALA A 56 3.68 7.78 -20.79
CA ALA A 56 4.56 7.33 -21.86
C ALA A 56 3.97 7.64 -23.23
N ASN A 57 4.81 8.14 -24.15
CA ASN A 57 4.46 8.44 -25.52
C ASN A 57 4.99 7.37 -26.45
N GLY A 58 4.10 6.62 -27.12
CA GLY A 58 4.41 5.55 -28.05
C GLY A 58 3.25 4.59 -28.22
N LYS A 59 3.24 3.89 -29.38
CA LYS A 59 2.21 2.89 -29.71
C LYS A 59 2.62 1.47 -29.29
N GLU A 60 3.88 1.29 -28.86
CA GLU A 60 4.40 -0.01 -28.45
C GLU A 60 3.69 -0.52 -27.20
N ARG A 61 3.49 -1.83 -27.13
CA ARG A 61 2.81 -2.52 -26.02
C ARG A 61 3.40 -2.16 -24.65
N LYS A 62 4.73 -2.06 -24.54
CA LYS A 62 5.42 -1.67 -23.30
C LYS A 62 4.96 -0.33 -22.73
N TYR A 63 4.70 0.67 -23.61
CA TYR A 63 4.22 2.00 -23.18
C TYR A 63 2.74 1.98 -22.81
N GLN A 64 1.93 1.17 -23.48
CA GLN A 64 0.53 1.00 -23.12
C GLN A 64 0.40 0.31 -21.75
N GLU A 65 1.17 -0.74 -21.50
CA GLU A 65 1.23 -1.43 -20.20
C GLU A 65 1.72 -0.49 -19.09
N LEU A 66 2.73 0.34 -19.39
CA LEU A 66 3.21 1.35 -18.44
C LEU A 66 2.12 2.37 -18.11
N ASN A 67 1.42 2.91 -19.12
CA ASN A 67 0.34 3.86 -18.91
C ASN A 67 -0.80 3.25 -18.10
N HIS A 68 -1.19 2.02 -18.38
CA HIS A 68 -2.18 1.29 -17.58
C HIS A 68 -1.72 1.15 -16.12
N TYR A 69 -0.45 0.82 -15.90
CA TYR A 69 0.11 0.75 -14.55
C TYR A 69 0.06 2.11 -13.83
N LEU A 70 0.39 3.22 -14.51
CA LEU A 70 0.30 4.56 -13.93
C LEU A 70 -1.13 4.88 -13.48
N GLU A 71 -2.14 4.54 -14.30
CA GLU A 71 -3.55 4.72 -13.92
C GLU A 71 -3.96 3.84 -12.73
N THR A 72 -3.45 2.62 -12.64
CA THR A 72 -3.66 1.75 -11.48
C THR A 72 -3.09 2.38 -10.20
N VAL A 73 -1.88 2.94 -10.28
CA VAL A 73 -1.25 3.67 -9.16
C VAL A 73 -2.06 4.91 -8.77
N ARG A 74 -2.53 5.69 -9.75
CA ARG A 74 -3.39 6.86 -9.54
C ARG A 74 -4.67 6.47 -8.80
N THR A 75 -5.35 5.44 -9.29
CA THR A 75 -6.59 4.92 -8.70
C THR A 75 -6.37 4.46 -7.26
N LYS A 76 -5.26 3.75 -6.99
CA LYS A 76 -4.92 3.30 -5.63
C LYS A 76 -4.78 4.48 -4.65
N VAL A 77 -4.07 5.54 -5.04
CA VAL A 77 -3.89 6.73 -4.18
C VAL A 77 -5.21 7.47 -3.97
N LEU A 78 -6.05 7.57 -5.00
CA LEU A 78 -7.40 8.17 -4.89
C LEU A 78 -8.30 7.36 -3.94
N GLN A 79 -8.23 6.03 -3.99
CA GLN A 79 -8.98 5.17 -3.07
C GLN A 79 -8.53 5.36 -1.63
N ILE A 80 -7.21 5.44 -1.39
CA ILE A 80 -6.67 5.72 -0.05
C ILE A 80 -7.15 7.07 0.47
N HIS A 81 -7.15 8.12 -0.38
CA HIS A 81 -7.64 9.45 -0.03
C HIS A 81 -9.12 9.38 0.38
N ARG A 82 -9.99 8.77 -0.43
CA ARG A 82 -11.41 8.60 -0.13
C ARG A 82 -11.65 7.82 1.17
N GLN A 83 -10.87 6.76 1.40
CA GLN A 83 -10.98 5.98 2.63
C GLN A 83 -10.67 6.83 3.87
N LEU A 84 -9.61 7.65 3.81
CA LEU A 84 -9.27 8.55 4.90
C LEU A 84 -10.36 9.60 5.14
N GLU A 85 -10.99 10.11 4.08
CA GLU A 85 -12.13 11.03 4.20
C GLU A 85 -13.33 10.35 4.88
N GLN A 86 -13.69 9.15 4.46
CA GLN A 86 -14.80 8.37 5.04
C GLN A 86 -14.55 8.02 6.51
N ASP A 87 -13.31 7.70 6.86
CA ASP A 87 -12.90 7.39 8.22
C ASP A 87 -12.73 8.64 9.11
N ASN A 88 -12.95 9.84 8.58
CA ASN A 88 -12.66 11.13 9.25
C ASN A 88 -11.24 11.23 9.80
N LYS A 89 -10.26 10.61 9.12
CA LYS A 89 -8.86 10.62 9.51
C LYS A 89 -8.13 11.82 8.89
N PRO A 90 -7.07 12.33 9.54
CA PRO A 90 -6.29 13.42 8.97
C PRO A 90 -5.67 13.01 7.63
N ILE A 91 -5.77 13.91 6.63
CA ILE A 91 -5.24 13.68 5.28
C ILE A 91 -4.01 14.58 5.11
N THR A 92 -2.84 13.97 4.95
CA THR A 92 -1.58 14.64 4.64
C THR A 92 -0.86 13.87 3.53
N ALA A 93 0.05 14.52 2.82
CA ALA A 93 0.85 13.88 1.77
C ALA A 93 1.67 12.69 2.31
N ASP A 94 2.19 12.80 3.55
CA ASP A 94 2.95 11.74 4.20
C ASP A 94 2.08 10.55 4.61
N ILE A 95 0.86 10.80 5.12
CA ILE A 95 -0.08 9.73 5.46
C ILE A 95 -0.47 8.96 4.19
N LEU A 96 -0.78 9.65 3.08
CA LEU A 96 -1.09 9.03 1.81
C LEU A 96 0.08 8.18 1.28
N LYS A 97 1.30 8.70 1.39
CA LYS A 97 2.52 7.97 1.02
C LYS A 97 2.70 6.70 1.87
N ARG A 98 2.59 6.78 3.20
CA ARG A 98 2.69 5.63 4.10
C ARG A 98 1.64 4.57 3.77
N ARG A 99 0.38 4.99 3.60
CA ARG A 99 -0.72 4.09 3.21
C ARG A 99 -0.49 3.44 1.85
N TYR A 100 0.06 4.19 0.89
CA TYR A 100 0.41 3.64 -0.41
C TYR A 100 1.41 2.48 -0.32
N TYR A 101 2.40 2.58 0.58
CA TYR A 101 3.37 1.53 0.86
C TYR A 101 2.84 0.41 1.77
N GLY A 102 1.59 0.50 2.24
CA GLY A 102 1.01 -0.44 3.19
C GLY A 102 1.39 -0.14 4.65
N GLU A 103 2.11 0.97 4.89
CA GLU A 103 2.43 1.44 6.22
C GLU A 103 1.21 2.17 6.81
N GLY A 104 0.56 1.60 7.81
CA GLY A 104 -0.58 2.27 8.48
C GLY A 104 -1.93 1.59 8.36
N GLU A 105 -2.04 0.44 7.74
CA GLU A 105 -2.89 -0.60 8.28
C GLU A 105 -2.19 -1.01 9.58
N SER A 106 -2.86 -0.86 10.71
CA SER A 106 -2.34 -1.43 11.96
C SER A 106 -1.97 -2.86 11.64
N PRO A 107 -0.70 -3.28 11.74
CA PRO A 107 -0.38 -4.68 11.52
C PRO A 107 -1.30 -5.45 12.44
N LYS A 108 -2.20 -6.28 11.89
CA LYS A 108 -2.98 -7.16 12.73
C LYS A 108 -1.95 -7.95 13.51
N MET A 109 -1.92 -7.76 14.81
CA MET A 109 -0.97 -8.47 15.65
C MET A 109 -1.17 -9.95 15.37
N LEU A 110 -0.07 -10.69 15.18
CA LEU A 110 -0.13 -12.10 14.82
C LEU A 110 -1.08 -12.88 15.73
N LEU A 111 -1.05 -12.59 17.01
CA LEU A 111 -1.95 -13.20 18.00
C LEU A 111 -3.42 -12.84 17.78
N GLU A 112 -3.74 -11.63 17.31
CA GLU A 112 -5.12 -11.23 17.00
C GLU A 112 -5.67 -12.03 15.80
N VAL A 113 -4.85 -12.23 14.77
CA VAL A 113 -5.23 -13.03 13.59
C VAL A 113 -5.48 -14.49 14.01
N PHE A 114 -4.61 -15.06 14.84
CA PHE A 114 -4.78 -16.42 15.34
C PHE A 114 -6.01 -16.55 16.23
N ASN A 115 -6.27 -15.59 17.11
CA ASN A 115 -7.45 -15.60 17.98
C ASN A 115 -8.75 -15.48 17.18
N ASP A 116 -8.80 -14.61 16.16
CA ASP A 116 -9.96 -14.50 15.25
C ASP A 116 -10.19 -15.80 14.47
N HIS A 117 -9.13 -16.42 13.97
CA HIS A 117 -9.20 -17.72 13.33
C HIS A 117 -9.73 -18.80 14.27
N ASN A 118 -9.19 -18.91 15.49
CA ASN A 118 -9.61 -19.91 16.47
C ASN A 118 -11.08 -19.72 16.87
N LYS A 119 -11.53 -18.48 17.01
CA LYS A 119 -12.94 -18.17 17.27
C LYS A 119 -13.83 -18.70 16.15
N LYS A 120 -13.48 -18.43 14.89
CA LYS A 120 -14.22 -18.96 13.73
C LYS A 120 -14.25 -20.49 13.69
N CYS A 121 -13.12 -21.14 13.98
CA CYS A 121 -13.08 -22.60 14.06
C CYS A 121 -13.96 -23.15 15.20
N ARG A 122 -14.04 -22.44 16.32
CA ARG A 122 -14.89 -22.81 17.45
C ARG A 122 -16.37 -22.64 17.10
N ASP A 123 -16.74 -21.60 16.37
CA ASP A 123 -18.13 -21.37 15.91
C ASP A 123 -18.61 -22.45 14.92
N LEU A 124 -17.68 -23.13 14.24
CA LEU A 124 -17.94 -24.22 13.29
C LEU A 124 -17.74 -25.63 13.91
N LEU A 125 -17.64 -25.71 15.23
CA LEU A 125 -17.46 -26.96 15.96
C LEU A 125 -18.66 -27.91 15.77
N GLY A 126 -18.39 -29.15 15.40
CA GLY A 126 -19.41 -30.14 15.08
C GLY A 126 -19.94 -30.09 13.65
N LYS A 127 -19.52 -29.08 12.84
CA LYS A 127 -19.78 -29.00 11.39
C LYS A 127 -18.48 -29.31 10.63
N ASP A 128 -17.56 -28.37 10.62
CA ASP A 128 -16.31 -28.47 9.85
C ASP A 128 -15.10 -28.81 10.73
N PHE A 129 -15.20 -28.61 12.04
CA PHE A 129 -14.11 -28.85 12.98
C PHE A 129 -14.53 -29.76 14.13
N VAL A 130 -13.60 -30.63 14.54
CA VAL A 130 -13.72 -31.44 15.74
C VAL A 130 -13.03 -30.75 16.93
N LEU A 131 -13.51 -30.99 18.14
CA LEU A 131 -12.99 -30.34 19.36
C LEU A 131 -11.47 -30.47 19.51
N GLY A 132 -10.90 -31.64 19.21
CA GLY A 132 -9.45 -31.88 19.28
C GLY A 132 -8.64 -30.94 18.38
N THR A 133 -9.14 -30.58 17.22
CA THR A 133 -8.48 -29.64 16.29
C THR A 133 -8.50 -28.21 16.86
N VAL A 134 -9.65 -27.76 17.35
CA VAL A 134 -9.79 -26.43 17.95
C VAL A 134 -8.88 -26.28 19.17
N LEU A 135 -8.83 -27.27 20.06
CA LEU A 135 -7.95 -27.26 21.23
C LEU A 135 -6.46 -27.22 20.85
N ARG A 136 -6.06 -27.88 19.76
CA ARG A 136 -4.68 -27.78 19.24
C ARG A 136 -4.35 -26.37 18.77
N TYR A 137 -5.23 -25.73 18.04
CA TYR A 137 -5.05 -24.33 17.57
C TYR A 137 -4.95 -23.37 18.76
N GLU A 138 -5.80 -23.49 19.75
CA GLU A 138 -5.76 -22.65 20.96
C GLU A 138 -4.46 -22.87 21.76
N ARG A 139 -3.99 -24.11 21.86
CA ARG A 139 -2.70 -24.42 22.48
C ARG A 139 -1.54 -23.78 21.73
N THR A 140 -1.57 -23.79 20.40
CA THR A 140 -0.55 -23.15 19.55
C THR A 140 -0.48 -21.66 19.83
N VAL A 141 -1.62 -20.97 19.93
CA VAL A 141 -1.66 -19.52 20.23
C VAL A 141 -1.07 -19.24 21.61
N ARG A 142 -1.38 -20.07 22.61
CA ARG A 142 -0.80 -19.93 23.95
C ARG A 142 0.71 -20.04 23.93
N TYR A 143 1.26 -21.08 23.31
CA TYR A 143 2.71 -21.26 23.20
C TYR A 143 3.40 -20.16 22.43
N LEU A 144 2.77 -19.69 21.34
CA LEU A 144 3.26 -18.56 20.57
C LEU A 144 3.30 -17.28 21.42
N SER A 145 2.25 -17.02 22.20
CA SER A 145 2.17 -15.87 23.10
C SER A 145 3.27 -15.92 24.17
N GLU A 146 3.49 -17.09 24.79
CA GLU A 146 4.54 -17.30 25.77
C GLU A 146 5.93 -17.09 25.17
N TYR A 147 6.17 -17.65 23.98
CA TYR A 147 7.42 -17.45 23.24
C TYR A 147 7.68 -15.99 22.91
N MET A 148 6.67 -15.26 22.40
CA MET A 148 6.80 -13.84 22.06
C MET A 148 7.12 -12.98 23.29
N LYS A 149 6.50 -13.28 24.43
CA LYS A 149 6.81 -12.59 25.71
C LYS A 149 8.26 -12.81 26.13
N GLN A 150 8.78 -14.01 25.97
CA GLN A 150 10.17 -14.32 26.33
C GLN A 150 11.17 -13.76 25.35
N ALA A 151 10.94 -13.91 24.04
CA ALA A 151 11.88 -13.54 22.99
C ALA A 151 11.94 -12.03 22.72
N TYR A 152 10.80 -11.34 22.81
CA TYR A 152 10.67 -9.94 22.41
C TYR A 152 10.30 -8.99 23.56
N ARG A 153 10.17 -9.48 24.79
CA ARG A 153 9.80 -8.70 26.00
C ARG A 153 8.53 -7.87 25.81
N MET A 154 7.56 -8.39 25.04
CA MET A 154 6.28 -7.73 24.75
C MET A 154 5.22 -8.13 25.79
#